data_27b3111eab7d2d761af22e5c482ae998
#
_entry.id   27b3111eab7d2d761af22e5c482ae998
#
_cell.length_a   1.000
_cell.length_b   1.000
_cell.length_c   1.000
_cell.angle_alpha   90.00
_cell.angle_beta   90.00
_cell.angle_gamma   90.00
#
_symmetry.space_group_name_H-M   'P 1'
#
loop_
_entity.id
_entity.type
_entity.pdbx_description
1 polymer ?
#
loop_
_entity_poly.entity_id
_entity_poly.type
_entity_poly.pdbx_seq_one_letter_code
_entity_poly.pdbx_strand_id
1 'polypeptide(L)'
;MISIGNLTVGGSGKTPLVGEIARLLLAMGERPSILSRGYGRLSATDGVVVVSDGREIRTDVAHAGDEPYMLARAVPGAVVAVNASRYLAGRVAETQLGCTVHLLDDGFQHLQLMRDIDLLVAPPGDFVNTGTLPFGRFREPLDAASAADALLVPCDDLADAGSRQEMARRLRVKTAFGFTRTVDGPSPRASEANRGTPVFAFAGIAKPQDFFAELERAGWQLAGRRAFPDHHRYSREDLNALQRQADECGAASLVTTSKDAVKLQNAIPIVEIPLHISLEPAFAGWLQERLANARAGAGRRGPRDQT
;
A
#
# COMPACT_ATOMS: atom_id res chain seq x y z
N MET A 1 -14.11 -0.87 -11.33
CA MET A 1 -13.36 -1.41 -10.18
C MET A 1 -11.97 -1.80 -10.61
N ILE A 2 -10.95 -1.38 -9.86
CA ILE A 2 -9.54 -1.65 -10.12
C ILE A 2 -9.01 -2.53 -8.99
N SER A 3 -8.41 -3.65 -9.30
CA SER A 3 -7.76 -4.53 -8.32
C SER A 3 -6.25 -4.29 -8.34
N ILE A 4 -5.65 -4.14 -7.17
CA ILE A 4 -4.20 -4.11 -6.99
C ILE A 4 -3.84 -5.29 -6.08
N GLY A 5 -3.00 -6.19 -6.57
CA GLY A 5 -2.64 -7.37 -5.82
C GLY A 5 -1.28 -7.93 -6.22
N ASN A 6 -0.93 -9.09 -5.68
CA ASN A 6 0.27 -9.83 -6.04
C ASN A 6 0.03 -11.34 -5.93
N LEU A 7 0.94 -12.16 -6.43
CA LEU A 7 0.84 -13.62 -6.32
C LEU A 7 1.49 -14.18 -5.06
N THR A 8 2.34 -13.44 -4.38
CA THR A 8 3.13 -13.96 -3.25
C THR A 8 2.55 -13.55 -1.90
N VAL A 9 2.78 -14.35 -0.87
CA VAL A 9 2.55 -13.95 0.52
C VAL A 9 3.68 -13.04 1.00
N GLY A 10 3.32 -12.05 1.85
CA GLY A 10 4.26 -11.09 2.44
C GLY A 10 4.15 -9.69 1.84
N GLY A 11 4.97 -8.78 2.38
CA GLY A 11 4.97 -7.37 2.00
C GLY A 11 5.56 -7.13 0.61
N SER A 12 4.74 -6.87 -0.37
CA SER A 12 5.15 -6.51 -1.74
C SER A 12 5.08 -5.01 -2.02
N GLY A 13 4.77 -4.19 -1.01
CA GLY A 13 4.62 -2.74 -1.18
C GLY A 13 3.32 -2.30 -1.85
N LYS A 14 2.29 -3.14 -1.83
CA LYS A 14 0.98 -2.85 -2.45
C LYS A 14 0.28 -1.63 -1.86
N THR A 15 0.18 -1.56 -0.54
CA THR A 15 -0.61 -0.53 0.14
C THR A 15 -0.16 0.90 -0.17
N PRO A 16 1.15 1.25 -0.16
CA PRO A 16 1.60 2.56 -0.64
C PRO A 16 1.27 2.82 -2.10
N LEU A 17 1.34 1.79 -2.95
CA LEU A 17 1.01 1.89 -4.37
C LEU A 17 -0.50 2.12 -4.60
N VAL A 18 -1.38 1.48 -3.80
CA VAL A 18 -2.82 1.78 -3.79
C VAL A 18 -3.06 3.25 -3.45
N GLY A 19 -2.33 3.79 -2.47
CA GLY A 19 -2.40 5.20 -2.10
C GLY A 19 -2.02 6.13 -3.25
N GLU A 20 -0.94 5.79 -3.98
CA GLU A 20 -0.50 6.60 -5.12
C GLU A 20 -1.48 6.54 -6.29
N ILE A 21 -2.03 5.37 -6.62
CA ILE A 21 -3.06 5.24 -7.65
C ILE A 21 -4.33 6.02 -7.25
N ALA A 22 -4.68 6.03 -5.95
CA ALA A 22 -5.81 6.83 -5.48
C ALA A 22 -5.56 8.34 -5.65
N ARG A 23 -4.34 8.85 -5.38
CA ARG A 23 -3.97 10.25 -5.65
C ARG A 23 -4.05 10.59 -7.13
N LEU A 24 -3.57 9.68 -7.98
CA LEU A 24 -3.65 9.84 -9.44
C LEU A 24 -5.11 9.94 -9.91
N LEU A 25 -6.00 9.10 -9.38
CA LEU A 25 -7.44 9.15 -9.68
C LEU A 25 -8.09 10.46 -9.21
N LEU A 26 -7.74 10.95 -8.00
CA LEU A 26 -8.17 12.26 -7.53
C LEU A 26 -7.72 13.38 -8.47
N ALA A 27 -6.48 13.34 -8.95
CA ALA A 27 -5.95 14.31 -9.92
C ALA A 27 -6.67 14.25 -11.28
N MET A 28 -7.22 13.10 -11.66
CA MET A 28 -8.08 12.92 -12.84
C MET A 28 -9.53 13.40 -12.61
N GLY A 29 -9.87 13.91 -11.42
CA GLY A 29 -11.22 14.35 -11.09
C GLY A 29 -12.17 13.23 -10.64
N GLU A 30 -11.65 12.03 -10.40
CA GLU A 30 -12.43 10.91 -9.88
C GLU A 30 -12.67 11.04 -8.37
N ARG A 31 -13.65 10.30 -7.88
CA ARG A 31 -13.90 10.11 -6.46
C ARG A 31 -13.56 8.68 -6.07
N PRO A 32 -12.30 8.37 -5.78
CA PRO A 32 -11.88 7.01 -5.50
C PRO A 32 -12.31 6.55 -4.10
N SER A 33 -12.68 5.28 -3.99
CA SER A 33 -12.69 4.57 -2.72
C SER A 33 -11.63 3.48 -2.68
N ILE A 34 -11.01 3.30 -1.54
CA ILE A 34 -10.09 2.20 -1.24
C ILE A 34 -10.84 1.20 -0.37
N LEU A 35 -10.99 -0.02 -0.87
CA LEU A 35 -11.72 -1.09 -0.22
C LEU A 35 -10.73 -2.12 0.33
N SER A 36 -10.70 -2.26 1.64
CA SER A 36 -9.80 -3.18 2.35
C SER A 36 -10.57 -4.21 3.18
N ARG A 37 -9.92 -5.32 3.49
CA ARG A 37 -10.46 -6.34 4.39
C ARG A 37 -10.44 -5.91 5.85
N GLY A 38 -9.50 -5.04 6.20
CA GLY A 38 -9.25 -4.66 7.58
C GLY A 38 -8.53 -5.75 8.36
N TYR A 39 -7.45 -6.26 7.81
CA TYR A 39 -6.60 -7.19 8.53
C TYR A 39 -6.03 -6.53 9.79
N GLY A 40 -5.95 -7.28 10.90
CA GLY A 40 -5.38 -6.78 12.16
C GLY A 40 -6.30 -5.91 13.01
N ARG A 41 -7.58 -5.72 12.66
CA ARG A 41 -8.57 -5.02 13.50
C ARG A 41 -8.69 -5.68 14.87
N LEU A 42 -8.85 -4.86 15.91
CA LEU A 42 -9.10 -5.31 17.27
C LEU A 42 -10.58 -5.58 17.53
N SER A 43 -11.45 -4.81 16.87
CA SER A 43 -12.89 -4.88 17.01
C SER A 43 -13.51 -5.39 15.71
N ALA A 44 -14.09 -6.59 15.76
CA ALA A 44 -14.98 -7.04 14.70
C ALA A 44 -16.30 -6.28 14.86
N THR A 45 -16.63 -5.45 13.88
CA THR A 45 -17.93 -4.78 13.79
C THR A 45 -18.76 -5.45 12.71
N ASP A 46 -20.03 -5.69 13.00
CA ASP A 46 -20.99 -6.05 11.96
C ASP A 46 -21.20 -4.82 11.06
N GLY A 47 -21.09 -5.01 9.74
CA GLY A 47 -21.28 -3.95 8.78
C GLY A 47 -19.97 -3.36 8.20
N VAL A 48 -20.15 -2.28 7.45
CA VAL A 48 -19.04 -1.56 6.78
C VAL A 48 -18.51 -0.48 7.72
N VAL A 49 -17.19 -0.50 7.94
CA VAL A 49 -16.50 0.58 8.65
C VAL A 49 -16.00 1.59 7.63
N VAL A 50 -16.55 2.79 7.65
CA VAL A 50 -16.04 3.93 6.89
C VAL A 50 -14.90 4.55 7.69
N VAL A 51 -13.67 4.35 7.23
CA VAL A 51 -12.47 4.88 7.89
C VAL A 51 -12.29 6.36 7.55
N SER A 52 -12.48 6.71 6.27
CA SER A 52 -12.51 8.09 5.77
C SER A 52 -13.68 8.23 4.80
N ASP A 53 -14.40 9.34 4.88
CA ASP A 53 -15.45 9.70 3.91
C ASP A 53 -14.93 10.60 2.78
N GLY A 54 -13.61 10.76 2.71
CA GLY A 54 -12.91 11.66 1.80
C GLY A 54 -12.75 13.09 2.33
N ARG A 55 -13.41 13.45 3.43
CA ARG A 55 -13.29 14.76 4.09
C ARG A 55 -12.59 14.67 5.42
N GLU A 56 -12.97 13.69 6.22
CA GLU A 56 -12.40 13.45 7.54
C GLU A 56 -12.28 11.95 7.86
N ILE A 57 -11.42 11.63 8.82
CA ILE A 57 -11.26 10.28 9.35
C ILE A 57 -12.38 10.07 10.39
N ARG A 58 -13.17 9.00 10.21
CA ARG A 58 -14.39 8.70 10.96
C ARG A 58 -14.20 7.65 12.06
N THR A 59 -13.03 7.03 12.16
CA THR A 59 -12.76 5.95 13.11
C THR A 59 -11.29 5.93 13.51
N ASP A 60 -10.95 5.06 14.43
CA ASP A 60 -9.58 4.86 14.93
C ASP A 60 -8.91 3.61 14.32
N VAL A 61 -7.62 3.42 14.64
CA VAL A 61 -6.82 2.28 14.18
C VAL A 61 -7.37 0.94 14.64
N ALA A 62 -7.97 0.89 15.86
CA ALA A 62 -8.47 -0.37 16.43
C ALA A 62 -9.64 -0.94 15.62
N HIS A 63 -10.49 -0.07 15.07
CA HIS A 63 -11.63 -0.45 14.24
C HIS A 63 -11.28 -0.53 12.74
N ALA A 64 -10.36 0.32 12.27
CA ALA A 64 -9.94 0.35 10.88
C ALA A 64 -8.97 -0.79 10.51
N GLY A 65 -8.00 -1.06 11.38
CA GLY A 65 -6.74 -1.72 11.07
C GLY A 65 -5.67 -0.73 10.64
N ASP A 66 -4.40 -1.10 10.79
CA ASP A 66 -3.25 -0.22 10.57
C ASP A 66 -3.14 0.28 9.10
N GLU A 67 -3.27 -0.62 8.11
CA GLU A 67 -3.14 -0.25 6.69
C GLU A 67 -4.27 0.67 6.19
N PRO A 68 -5.57 0.37 6.41
CA PRO A 68 -6.65 1.28 6.01
C PRO A 68 -6.59 2.63 6.72
N TYR A 69 -6.20 2.66 8.00
CA TYR A 69 -6.04 3.92 8.72
C TYR A 69 -4.87 4.75 8.19
N MET A 70 -3.74 4.09 7.89
CA MET A 70 -2.60 4.73 7.24
C MET A 70 -3.00 5.33 5.89
N LEU A 71 -3.74 4.58 5.05
CA LEU A 71 -4.23 5.08 3.76
C LEU A 71 -5.17 6.27 3.91
N ALA A 72 -6.07 6.25 4.89
CA ALA A 72 -6.97 7.37 5.16
C ALA A 72 -6.21 8.65 5.54
N ARG A 73 -5.11 8.53 6.29
CA ARG A 73 -4.21 9.66 6.60
C ARG A 73 -3.40 10.12 5.39
N ALA A 74 -2.91 9.16 4.60
CA ALA A 74 -1.98 9.44 3.50
C ALA A 74 -2.67 10.01 2.25
N VAL A 75 -3.96 9.76 2.06
CA VAL A 75 -4.71 10.15 0.84
C VAL A 75 -5.97 10.94 1.20
N PRO A 76 -5.84 12.19 1.67
CA PRO A 76 -7.00 13.07 1.84
C PRO A 76 -7.77 13.21 0.52
N GLY A 77 -9.08 13.13 0.59
CA GLY A 77 -9.97 13.13 -0.59
C GLY A 77 -10.45 11.74 -1.01
N ALA A 78 -9.73 10.68 -0.66
CA ALA A 78 -10.19 9.31 -0.92
C ALA A 78 -11.10 8.79 0.20
N VAL A 79 -12.16 8.09 -0.18
CA VAL A 79 -12.94 7.28 0.75
C VAL A 79 -12.15 6.03 1.08
N VAL A 80 -12.11 5.64 2.36
CA VAL A 80 -11.52 4.36 2.79
C VAL A 80 -12.58 3.57 3.54
N ALA A 81 -12.92 2.39 3.06
CA ALA A 81 -13.94 1.54 3.66
C ALA A 81 -13.44 0.12 3.88
N VAL A 82 -13.82 -0.46 5.02
CA VAL A 82 -13.36 -1.77 5.47
C VAL A 82 -14.53 -2.70 5.70
N ASN A 83 -14.51 -3.84 5.04
CA ASN A 83 -15.43 -4.96 5.29
C ASN A 83 -14.85 -6.26 4.71
N ALA A 84 -15.15 -7.40 5.30
CA ALA A 84 -14.82 -8.71 4.73
C ALA A 84 -15.42 -8.90 3.34
N SER A 85 -16.68 -8.46 3.14
CA SER A 85 -17.34 -8.32 1.84
C SER A 85 -16.97 -6.96 1.21
N ARG A 86 -16.01 -6.94 0.26
CA ARG A 86 -15.68 -5.73 -0.51
C ARG A 86 -16.86 -5.24 -1.35
N TYR A 87 -17.78 -6.15 -1.69
CA TYR A 87 -19.03 -5.78 -2.35
C TYR A 87 -19.84 -4.80 -1.49
N LEU A 88 -20.08 -5.13 -0.22
CA LEU A 88 -20.82 -4.26 0.69
C LEU A 88 -20.10 -2.93 0.92
N ALA A 89 -18.77 -2.96 1.10
CA ALA A 89 -17.98 -1.74 1.23
C ALA A 89 -18.07 -0.86 -0.02
N GLY A 90 -17.97 -1.46 -1.22
CA GLY A 90 -18.13 -0.77 -2.48
C GLY A 90 -19.51 -0.17 -2.67
N ARG A 91 -20.58 -0.90 -2.31
CA ARG A 91 -21.96 -0.40 -2.37
C ARG A 91 -22.18 0.83 -1.47
N VAL A 92 -21.65 0.81 -0.24
CA VAL A 92 -21.72 1.98 0.66
C VAL A 92 -20.93 3.15 0.06
N ALA A 93 -19.72 2.91 -0.43
CA ALA A 93 -18.89 3.94 -1.06
C ALA A 93 -19.57 4.56 -2.29
N GLU A 94 -20.22 3.76 -3.14
CA GLU A 94 -20.93 4.21 -4.33
C GLU A 94 -22.22 4.98 -3.98
N THR A 95 -23.10 4.35 -3.19
CA THR A 95 -24.47 4.85 -3.02
C THR A 95 -24.61 5.93 -1.95
N GLN A 96 -23.78 5.92 -0.92
CA GLN A 96 -23.85 6.87 0.20
C GLN A 96 -22.77 7.95 0.13
N LEU A 97 -21.59 7.61 -0.44
CA LEU A 97 -20.44 8.53 -0.47
C LEU A 97 -20.12 9.02 -1.89
N GLY A 98 -20.85 8.54 -2.92
CA GLY A 98 -20.77 9.02 -4.30
C GLY A 98 -19.43 8.74 -4.98
N CYS A 99 -18.76 7.64 -4.63
CA CYS A 99 -17.52 7.25 -5.27
C CYS A 99 -17.76 6.78 -6.70
N THR A 100 -16.84 7.14 -7.61
CA THR A 100 -16.92 6.83 -9.05
C THR A 100 -16.01 5.67 -9.46
N VAL A 101 -14.96 5.40 -8.67
CA VAL A 101 -13.97 4.34 -8.91
C VAL A 101 -13.63 3.68 -7.58
N HIS A 102 -13.50 2.35 -7.59
CA HIS A 102 -13.16 1.57 -6.42
C HIS A 102 -11.80 0.86 -6.61
N LEU A 103 -10.90 1.02 -5.66
CA LEU A 103 -9.62 0.33 -5.58
C LEU A 103 -9.71 -0.81 -4.57
N LEU A 104 -9.38 -2.03 -4.99
CA LEU A 104 -9.25 -3.18 -4.09
C LEU A 104 -7.80 -3.31 -3.63
N ASP A 105 -7.54 -3.09 -2.36
CA ASP A 105 -6.25 -3.41 -1.76
C ASP A 105 -6.16 -4.92 -1.51
N ASP A 106 -5.11 -5.53 -2.04
CA ASP A 106 -4.91 -6.99 -2.08
C ASP A 106 -6.08 -7.74 -2.76
N GLY A 107 -6.50 -7.24 -3.93
CA GLY A 107 -7.72 -7.67 -4.61
C GLY A 107 -7.57 -8.78 -5.64
N PHE A 108 -6.35 -9.18 -6.05
CA PHE A 108 -6.13 -10.07 -7.19
C PHE A 108 -6.81 -11.44 -7.01
N GLN A 109 -6.77 -12.01 -5.81
CA GLN A 109 -7.46 -13.26 -5.46
C GLN A 109 -8.94 -13.10 -5.13
N HIS A 110 -9.49 -11.87 -5.17
CA HIS A 110 -10.90 -11.65 -4.82
C HIS A 110 -11.84 -11.84 -6.03
N LEU A 111 -11.98 -13.09 -6.48
CA LEU A 111 -12.71 -13.47 -7.69
C LEU A 111 -14.25 -13.29 -7.58
N GLN A 112 -14.77 -13.04 -6.39
CA GLN A 112 -16.21 -12.80 -6.15
C GLN A 112 -16.70 -11.44 -6.66
N LEU A 113 -15.79 -10.52 -7.00
CA LEU A 113 -16.12 -9.21 -7.56
C LEU A 113 -15.66 -9.12 -9.01
N MET A 114 -16.52 -8.56 -9.86
CA MET A 114 -16.12 -8.18 -11.21
C MET A 114 -15.14 -7.00 -11.13
N ARG A 115 -14.00 -7.14 -11.79
CA ARG A 115 -12.99 -6.11 -11.90
C ARG A 115 -12.85 -5.69 -13.35
N ASP A 116 -12.69 -4.40 -13.57
CA ASP A 116 -12.51 -3.83 -14.91
C ASP A 116 -11.03 -3.73 -15.27
N ILE A 117 -10.17 -3.60 -14.24
CA ILE A 117 -8.72 -3.50 -14.38
C ILE A 117 -8.06 -4.31 -13.25
N ASP A 118 -7.19 -5.24 -13.62
CA ASP A 118 -6.37 -6.02 -12.70
C ASP A 118 -4.89 -5.61 -12.82
N LEU A 119 -4.34 -5.01 -11.75
CA LEU A 119 -2.94 -4.61 -11.63
C LEU A 119 -2.19 -5.60 -10.73
N LEU A 120 -1.15 -6.20 -11.27
CA LEU A 120 -0.33 -7.16 -10.54
C LEU A 120 1.03 -6.56 -10.17
N VAL A 121 1.28 -6.43 -8.87
CA VAL A 121 2.59 -5.99 -8.36
C VAL A 121 3.56 -7.16 -8.43
N ALA A 122 4.65 -6.99 -9.15
CA ALA A 122 5.59 -8.04 -9.49
C ALA A 122 7.04 -7.68 -9.14
N PRO A 123 7.43 -7.70 -7.84
CA PRO A 123 8.83 -7.53 -7.46
C PRO A 123 9.68 -8.69 -8.02
N PRO A 124 10.76 -8.45 -8.78
CA PRO A 124 11.55 -9.52 -9.41
C PRO A 124 12.06 -10.58 -8.41
N GLY A 125 12.46 -10.16 -7.22
CA GLY A 125 12.94 -11.05 -6.16
C GLY A 125 11.89 -12.01 -5.59
N ASP A 126 10.61 -11.71 -5.73
CA ASP A 126 9.53 -12.58 -5.26
C ASP A 126 9.34 -13.81 -6.17
N PHE A 127 9.86 -13.79 -7.40
CA PHE A 127 9.67 -14.83 -8.41
C PHE A 127 10.86 -15.79 -8.54
N VAL A 128 11.81 -15.77 -7.61
CA VAL A 128 12.97 -16.68 -7.63
C VAL A 128 12.55 -18.12 -7.27
N ASN A 129 11.67 -18.28 -6.27
CA ASN A 129 11.11 -19.56 -5.86
C ASN A 129 9.63 -19.65 -6.26
N THR A 130 9.30 -20.56 -7.16
CA THR A 130 7.98 -20.61 -7.84
C THR A 130 6.98 -21.60 -7.23
N GLY A 131 7.24 -22.13 -6.03
CA GLY A 131 6.32 -23.05 -5.36
C GLY A 131 5.08 -22.33 -4.80
N THR A 132 3.92 -22.99 -4.92
CA THR A 132 2.68 -22.53 -4.27
C THR A 132 2.63 -22.96 -2.81
N LEU A 133 1.82 -22.26 -2.00
CA LEU A 133 1.55 -22.66 -0.62
C LEU A 133 1.02 -24.10 -0.58
N PRO A 134 1.41 -24.90 0.43
CA PRO A 134 2.28 -24.57 1.57
C PRO A 134 3.78 -24.74 1.27
N PHE A 135 4.19 -25.20 0.08
CA PHE A 135 5.58 -25.55 -0.25
C PHE A 135 6.39 -24.38 -0.84
N GLY A 136 5.76 -23.24 -1.04
CA GLY A 136 6.40 -22.02 -1.54
C GLY A 136 5.64 -20.77 -1.10
N ARG A 137 5.89 -19.64 -1.78
CA ARG A 137 5.34 -18.34 -1.41
C ARG A 137 4.16 -17.90 -2.29
N PHE A 138 3.86 -18.62 -3.36
CA PHE A 138 2.76 -18.24 -4.25
C PHE A 138 1.40 -18.62 -3.67
N ARG A 139 0.46 -17.69 -3.73
CA ARG A 139 -0.97 -17.90 -3.39
C ARG A 139 -1.70 -18.69 -4.48
N GLU A 140 -1.23 -18.53 -5.72
CA GLU A 140 -1.77 -19.14 -6.93
C GLU A 140 -0.61 -19.56 -7.86
N PRO A 141 -0.83 -20.48 -8.80
CA PRO A 141 0.15 -20.82 -9.82
C PRO A 141 0.59 -19.57 -10.61
N LEU A 142 1.83 -19.60 -11.12
CA LEU A 142 2.43 -18.46 -11.83
C LEU A 142 1.60 -18.03 -13.05
N ASP A 143 0.94 -18.98 -13.72
CA ASP A 143 0.11 -18.73 -14.89
C ASP A 143 -1.09 -17.81 -14.59
N ALA A 144 -1.53 -17.71 -13.33
CA ALA A 144 -2.57 -16.78 -12.92
C ALA A 144 -2.20 -15.31 -13.19
N ALA A 145 -0.89 -14.99 -13.26
CA ALA A 145 -0.41 -13.66 -13.61
C ALA A 145 -0.93 -13.18 -14.95
N SER A 146 -1.14 -14.09 -15.92
CA SER A 146 -1.62 -13.75 -17.28
C SER A 146 -3.02 -13.13 -17.32
N ALA A 147 -3.77 -13.22 -16.21
CA ALA A 147 -5.07 -12.56 -16.08
C ALA A 147 -4.94 -11.04 -15.77
N ALA A 148 -3.75 -10.56 -15.43
CA ALA A 148 -3.54 -9.14 -15.16
C ALA A 148 -3.55 -8.31 -16.45
N ASP A 149 -4.15 -7.11 -16.38
CA ASP A 149 -4.12 -6.12 -17.46
C ASP A 149 -2.76 -5.44 -17.58
N ALA A 150 -2.10 -5.23 -16.45
CA ALA A 150 -0.74 -4.70 -16.40
C ALA A 150 0.04 -5.18 -15.17
N LEU A 151 1.36 -5.26 -15.32
CA LEU A 151 2.30 -5.42 -14.23
C LEU A 151 2.74 -4.06 -13.71
N LEU A 152 2.93 -3.98 -12.40
CA LEU A 152 3.62 -2.90 -11.71
C LEU A 152 4.92 -3.46 -11.11
N VAL A 153 6.05 -3.08 -11.69
CA VAL A 153 7.36 -3.64 -11.36
C VAL A 153 8.17 -2.60 -10.59
N PRO A 154 8.57 -2.86 -9.33
CA PRO A 154 9.47 -1.97 -8.63
C PRO A 154 10.84 -1.97 -9.31
N CYS A 155 11.42 -0.81 -9.47
CA CYS A 155 12.74 -0.57 -10.07
C CYS A 155 13.45 0.56 -9.32
N ASP A 156 14.78 0.59 -9.43
CA ASP A 156 15.59 1.66 -8.85
C ASP A 156 15.59 2.91 -9.75
N ASP A 157 15.43 2.72 -11.06
CA ASP A 157 15.32 3.77 -12.06
C ASP A 157 14.16 3.51 -13.01
N LEU A 158 13.28 4.50 -13.20
CA LEU A 158 12.16 4.40 -14.14
C LEU A 158 12.60 4.36 -15.62
N ALA A 159 13.82 4.76 -15.93
CA ALA A 159 14.39 4.65 -17.27
C ALA A 159 14.80 3.19 -17.63
N ASP A 160 15.05 2.33 -16.64
CA ASP A 160 15.38 0.92 -16.89
C ASP A 160 14.14 0.14 -17.35
N ALA A 161 14.05 -0.09 -18.66
CA ALA A 161 13.00 -0.90 -19.26
C ALA A 161 13.28 -2.43 -19.21
N GLY A 162 14.54 -2.83 -18.97
CA GLY A 162 14.95 -4.23 -19.08
C GLY A 162 14.23 -5.14 -18.08
N SER A 163 14.27 -4.77 -16.82
CA SER A 163 13.60 -5.52 -15.74
C SER A 163 12.10 -5.65 -15.95
N ARG A 164 11.44 -4.59 -16.43
CA ARG A 164 9.99 -4.60 -16.72
C ARG A 164 9.66 -5.55 -17.87
N GLN A 165 10.40 -5.49 -18.96
CA GLN A 165 10.19 -6.34 -20.15
C GLN A 165 10.45 -7.82 -19.82
N GLU A 166 11.45 -8.11 -19.01
CA GLU A 166 11.74 -9.46 -18.57
C GLU A 166 10.59 -10.02 -17.73
N MET A 167 10.09 -9.24 -16.76
CA MET A 167 8.92 -9.65 -15.96
C MET A 167 7.68 -9.82 -16.81
N ALA A 168 7.42 -8.92 -17.77
CA ALA A 168 6.28 -9.02 -18.69
C ALA A 168 6.32 -10.31 -19.52
N ARG A 169 7.49 -10.66 -20.08
CA ARG A 169 7.69 -11.92 -20.82
C ARG A 169 7.50 -13.13 -19.91
N ARG A 170 8.11 -13.14 -18.75
CA ARG A 170 8.06 -14.25 -17.79
C ARG A 170 6.63 -14.54 -17.32
N LEU A 171 5.86 -13.49 -17.03
CA LEU A 171 4.49 -13.59 -16.51
C LEU A 171 3.42 -13.60 -17.64
N ARG A 172 3.83 -13.50 -18.88
CA ARG A 172 2.95 -13.47 -20.07
C ARG A 172 1.90 -12.34 -20.00
N VAL A 173 2.25 -11.21 -19.42
CA VAL A 173 1.42 -10.01 -19.36
C VAL A 173 1.94 -9.01 -20.39
N LYS A 174 1.04 -8.44 -21.20
CA LYS A 174 1.44 -7.60 -22.34
C LYS A 174 1.97 -6.23 -21.94
N THR A 175 1.47 -5.70 -20.84
CA THR A 175 1.74 -4.34 -20.39
C THR A 175 2.47 -4.36 -19.05
N ALA A 176 3.53 -3.59 -18.93
CA ALA A 176 4.25 -3.44 -17.65
C ALA A 176 4.73 -2.01 -17.47
N PHE A 177 4.58 -1.49 -16.27
CA PHE A 177 5.05 -0.16 -15.86
C PHE A 177 5.99 -0.29 -14.67
N GLY A 178 6.97 0.61 -14.63
CA GLY A 178 7.87 0.74 -13.51
C GLY A 178 7.30 1.63 -12.41
N PHE A 179 7.72 1.39 -11.19
CA PHE A 179 7.58 2.34 -10.11
C PHE A 179 8.81 2.33 -9.20
N THR A 180 9.18 3.50 -8.71
CA THR A 180 10.24 3.65 -7.71
C THR A 180 9.65 3.84 -6.33
N ARG A 181 10.45 3.51 -5.32
CA ARG A 181 10.15 3.74 -3.90
C ARG A 181 11.25 4.60 -3.31
N THR A 182 10.86 5.65 -2.62
CA THR A 182 11.77 6.53 -1.92
C THR A 182 11.20 6.91 -0.57
N VAL A 183 12.07 7.15 0.39
CA VAL A 183 11.70 7.76 1.66
C VAL A 183 12.27 9.16 1.71
N ASP A 184 11.61 10.05 2.47
CA ASP A 184 12.15 11.39 2.68
C ASP A 184 13.50 11.32 3.38
N GLY A 185 14.46 12.05 2.83
CA GLY A 185 15.70 12.33 3.53
C GLY A 185 15.44 13.23 4.76
N PRO A 186 16.46 13.41 5.61
CA PRO A 186 16.37 14.30 6.76
C PRO A 186 15.93 15.71 6.31
N SER A 187 14.67 16.07 6.58
CA SER A 187 14.04 17.30 6.07
C SER A 187 14.58 18.55 6.77
N PRO A 188 14.78 19.68 6.03
CA PRO A 188 15.10 20.98 6.62
C PRO A 188 13.97 21.55 7.52
N ARG A 189 12.74 21.01 7.43
CA ARG A 189 11.59 21.43 8.25
C ARG A 189 11.42 20.63 9.54
N ALA A 190 11.97 19.40 9.63
CA ALA A 190 12.19 18.74 10.90
C ALA A 190 13.46 19.38 11.46
N SER A 191 13.36 20.36 12.33
CA SER A 191 14.39 21.21 12.93
C SER A 191 15.81 20.96 12.40
N GLU A 192 16.58 21.99 12.04
CA GLU A 192 17.96 21.87 11.53
C GLU A 192 18.85 20.89 12.34
N ALA A 193 18.41 20.55 13.54
CA ALA A 193 18.98 19.54 14.43
C ALA A 193 19.05 18.11 13.86
N ASN A 194 18.25 17.74 12.85
CA ASN A 194 18.20 16.35 12.34
C ASN A 194 19.10 16.08 11.13
N ARG A 195 19.71 17.12 10.53
CA ARG A 195 20.71 16.90 9.48
C ARG A 195 22.03 16.47 10.10
N GLY A 196 22.40 15.20 9.84
CA GLY A 196 23.67 14.64 10.32
C GLY A 196 23.66 14.13 11.75
N THR A 197 22.53 14.21 12.47
CA THR A 197 22.40 13.56 13.78
C THR A 197 21.95 12.10 13.61
N PRO A 198 22.62 11.17 14.31
CA PRO A 198 22.25 9.76 14.25
C PRO A 198 20.84 9.50 14.79
N VAL A 199 20.10 8.61 14.15
CA VAL A 199 18.74 8.20 14.55
C VAL A 199 18.69 6.71 14.89
N PHE A 200 17.72 6.31 15.70
CA PHE A 200 17.42 4.90 15.94
C PHE A 200 16.17 4.51 15.14
N ALA A 201 16.33 3.58 14.18
CA ALA A 201 15.24 3.14 13.33
C ALA A 201 14.59 1.88 13.87
N PHE A 202 13.24 1.81 13.82
CA PHE A 202 12.52 0.58 14.14
C PHE A 202 11.36 0.37 13.17
N ALA A 203 11.02 -0.90 12.91
CA ALA A 203 9.91 -1.25 12.03
C ALA A 203 9.31 -2.61 12.37
N GLY A 204 7.96 -2.67 12.37
CA GLY A 204 7.14 -3.88 12.50
C GLY A 204 6.35 -4.15 11.21
N ILE A 205 7.09 -4.32 10.12
CA ILE A 205 6.59 -4.61 8.77
C ILE A 205 7.20 -5.90 8.23
N ALA A 206 6.64 -6.45 7.15
CA ALA A 206 7.08 -7.74 6.58
C ALA A 206 8.55 -7.77 6.13
N LYS A 207 9.11 -6.65 5.68
CA LYS A 207 10.51 -6.52 5.21
C LYS A 207 11.19 -5.31 5.88
N PRO A 208 11.51 -5.36 7.19
CA PRO A 208 12.08 -4.21 7.90
C PRO A 208 13.48 -3.83 7.40
N GLN A 209 14.24 -4.79 6.87
CA GLN A 209 15.58 -4.52 6.33
C GLN A 209 15.52 -3.63 5.08
N ASP A 210 14.48 -3.75 4.25
CA ASP A 210 14.28 -2.88 3.09
C ASP A 210 14.11 -1.42 3.55
N PHE A 211 13.33 -1.19 4.60
CA PHE A 211 13.13 0.14 5.19
C PHE A 211 14.44 0.73 5.72
N PHE A 212 15.23 -0.05 6.45
CA PHE A 212 16.52 0.43 6.97
C PHE A 212 17.50 0.78 5.84
N ALA A 213 17.56 -0.04 4.80
CA ALA A 213 18.40 0.24 3.63
C ALA A 213 17.90 1.47 2.84
N GLU A 214 16.59 1.71 2.79
CA GLU A 214 16.02 2.92 2.17
C GLU A 214 16.36 4.18 2.96
N LEU A 215 16.36 4.12 4.30
CA LEU A 215 16.81 5.23 5.13
C LEU A 215 18.30 5.56 4.88
N GLU A 216 19.18 4.56 4.87
CA GLU A 216 20.60 4.75 4.60
C GLU A 216 20.85 5.35 3.21
N ARG A 217 20.13 4.88 2.19
CA ARG A 217 20.19 5.44 0.82
C ARG A 217 19.69 6.89 0.74
N ALA A 218 18.70 7.25 1.57
CA ALA A 218 18.19 8.62 1.68
C ALA A 218 19.09 9.56 2.51
N GLY A 219 20.20 9.06 3.04
CA GLY A 219 21.19 9.85 3.78
C GLY A 219 20.98 9.92 5.28
N TRP A 220 20.09 9.06 5.84
CA TRP A 220 19.95 8.97 7.29
C TRP A 220 21.15 8.22 7.91
N GLN A 221 21.65 8.73 9.04
CA GLN A 221 22.68 8.06 9.84
C GLN A 221 22.00 7.21 10.92
N LEU A 222 22.06 5.88 10.77
CA LEU A 222 21.47 4.97 11.75
C LEU A 222 22.48 4.68 12.87
N ALA A 223 22.24 5.20 14.08
CA ALA A 223 22.97 4.80 15.30
C ALA A 223 22.61 3.38 15.73
N GLY A 224 21.37 2.97 15.48
CA GLY A 224 20.89 1.64 15.78
C GLY A 224 19.61 1.32 15.04
N ARG A 225 19.23 0.03 15.04
CA ARG A 225 18.00 -0.42 14.41
C ARG A 225 17.39 -1.62 15.13
N ARG A 226 16.06 -1.71 15.10
CA ARG A 226 15.30 -2.82 15.67
C ARG A 226 14.16 -3.25 14.76
N ALA A 227 14.16 -4.52 14.39
CA ALA A 227 13.06 -5.14 13.66
C ALA A 227 12.08 -5.81 14.64
N PHE A 228 10.79 -5.66 14.36
CA PHE A 228 9.69 -6.37 15.02
C PHE A 228 8.97 -7.25 14.01
N PRO A 229 8.20 -8.25 14.46
CA PRO A 229 7.30 -9.00 13.58
C PRO A 229 6.33 -8.08 12.83
N ASP A 230 5.88 -8.51 11.64
CA ASP A 230 4.85 -7.75 10.90
C ASP A 230 3.57 -7.61 11.74
N HIS A 231 2.93 -6.44 11.64
CA HIS A 231 1.76 -6.06 12.45
C HIS A 231 2.00 -6.06 13.97
N HIS A 232 3.26 -5.89 14.40
CA HIS A 232 3.58 -5.83 15.83
C HIS A 232 2.77 -4.76 16.56
N ARG A 233 2.29 -5.10 17.75
CA ARG A 233 1.60 -4.20 18.67
C ARG A 233 2.58 -3.79 19.74
N TYR A 234 2.94 -2.52 19.75
CA TYR A 234 3.93 -1.98 20.65
C TYR A 234 3.38 -1.89 22.09
N SER A 235 3.94 -2.67 22.99
CA SER A 235 3.67 -2.57 24.41
C SER A 235 4.43 -1.37 25.03
N ARG A 236 4.04 -0.97 26.24
CA ARG A 236 4.79 0.05 26.99
C ARG A 236 6.24 -0.39 27.24
N GLU A 237 6.47 -1.67 27.42
CA GLU A 237 7.81 -2.25 27.60
C GLU A 237 8.65 -2.14 26.32
N ASP A 238 8.06 -2.38 25.15
CA ASP A 238 8.73 -2.18 23.85
C ASP A 238 9.15 -0.72 23.67
N LEU A 239 8.24 0.23 23.97
CA LEU A 239 8.52 1.65 23.84
C LEU A 239 9.62 2.12 24.78
N ASN A 240 9.59 1.67 26.03
CA ASN A 240 10.66 1.95 27.00
C ASN A 240 12.00 1.33 26.57
N ALA A 241 11.98 0.14 25.98
CA ALA A 241 13.18 -0.51 25.46
C ALA A 241 13.75 0.22 24.24
N LEU A 242 12.89 0.70 23.34
CA LEU A 242 13.31 1.50 22.18
C LEU A 242 13.98 2.81 22.64
N GLN A 243 13.39 3.50 23.61
CA GLN A 243 13.97 4.73 24.13
C GLN A 243 15.34 4.49 24.76
N ARG A 244 15.47 3.48 25.64
CA ARG A 244 16.78 3.14 26.24
C ARG A 244 17.83 2.81 25.19
N GLN A 245 17.48 1.99 24.16
CA GLN A 245 18.41 1.63 23.10
C GLN A 245 18.84 2.84 22.28
N ALA A 246 17.92 3.77 22.01
CA ALA A 246 18.24 5.02 21.35
C ALA A 246 19.22 5.88 22.17
N ASP A 247 18.95 6.02 23.47
CA ASP A 247 19.81 6.78 24.40
C ASP A 247 21.21 6.15 24.49
N GLU A 248 21.30 4.82 24.63
CA GLU A 248 22.56 4.05 24.72
C GLU A 248 23.46 4.21 23.48
N CYS A 249 22.86 4.32 22.30
CA CYS A 249 23.63 4.52 21.05
C CYS A 249 23.79 5.99 20.65
N GLY A 250 23.31 6.93 21.47
CA GLY A 250 23.42 8.37 21.21
C GLY A 250 22.55 8.85 20.05
N ALA A 251 21.43 8.17 19.77
CA ALA A 251 20.50 8.60 18.75
C ALA A 251 19.69 9.82 19.22
N ALA A 252 19.55 10.82 18.35
CA ALA A 252 18.80 12.03 18.65
C ALA A 252 17.28 11.85 18.57
N SER A 253 16.81 10.84 17.84
CA SER A 253 15.38 10.56 17.70
C SER A 253 15.12 9.11 17.28
N LEU A 254 13.89 8.66 17.54
CA LEU A 254 13.34 7.41 17.03
C LEU A 254 12.64 7.66 15.70
N VAL A 255 12.94 6.86 14.68
CA VAL A 255 12.30 6.95 13.37
C VAL A 255 11.59 5.63 13.01
N THR A 256 10.44 5.72 12.38
CA THR A 256 9.67 4.52 12.00
C THR A 256 8.81 4.75 10.75
N THR A 257 8.22 3.68 10.23
CA THR A 257 7.33 3.71 9.08
C THR A 257 5.98 4.34 9.40
N SER A 258 5.25 4.84 8.38
CA SER A 258 3.86 5.32 8.55
C SER A 258 2.93 4.22 9.08
N LYS A 259 3.14 2.94 8.70
CA LYS A 259 2.36 1.79 9.19
C LYS A 259 2.55 1.57 10.70
N ASP A 260 3.75 1.81 11.21
CA ASP A 260 4.02 1.68 12.65
C ASP A 260 3.62 2.93 13.42
N ALA A 261 3.83 4.11 12.85
CA ALA A 261 3.49 5.39 13.49
C ALA A 261 2.01 5.49 13.84
N VAL A 262 1.10 5.00 12.99
CA VAL A 262 -0.35 5.02 13.26
C VAL A 262 -0.75 4.17 14.47
N LYS A 263 0.03 3.14 14.81
CA LYS A 263 -0.20 2.27 15.99
C LYS A 263 0.25 2.91 17.29
N LEU A 264 1.15 3.88 17.22
CA LEU A 264 1.78 4.50 18.41
C LEU A 264 0.99 5.67 18.98
N GLN A 265 0.14 6.33 18.19
CA GLN A 265 -0.80 7.38 18.63
C GLN A 265 -0.19 8.41 19.61
N ASN A 266 1.02 8.89 19.34
CA ASN A 266 1.76 9.83 20.19
C ASN A 266 2.20 9.27 21.56
N ALA A 267 2.27 7.94 21.71
CA ALA A 267 2.71 7.32 22.97
C ALA A 267 4.16 7.69 23.36
N ILE A 268 5.02 7.93 22.37
CA ILE A 268 6.39 8.44 22.51
C ILE A 268 6.71 9.40 21.36
N PRO A 269 7.67 10.34 21.52
CA PRO A 269 8.16 11.15 20.40
C PRO A 269 8.84 10.28 19.34
N ILE A 270 8.30 10.31 18.11
CA ILE A 270 8.85 9.60 16.97
C ILE A 270 8.83 10.49 15.73
N VAL A 271 9.71 10.22 14.80
CA VAL A 271 9.66 10.79 13.44
C VAL A 271 9.08 9.72 12.51
N GLU A 272 7.92 10.02 11.95
CA GLU A 272 7.30 9.20 10.91
C GLU A 272 8.02 9.43 9.58
N ILE A 273 8.44 8.35 8.94
CA ILE A 273 9.09 8.39 7.62
C ILE A 273 8.11 7.83 6.58
N PRO A 274 7.47 8.67 5.78
CA PRO A 274 6.57 8.24 4.72
C PRO A 274 7.35 7.58 3.57
N LEU A 275 6.74 6.55 2.99
CA LEU A 275 7.21 5.91 1.77
C LEU A 275 6.49 6.55 0.58
N HIS A 276 7.25 7.13 -0.34
CA HIS A 276 6.76 7.71 -1.59
C HIS A 276 6.88 6.72 -2.73
N ILE A 277 5.85 6.68 -3.55
CA ILE A 277 5.81 5.90 -4.80
C ILE A 277 5.79 6.89 -5.95
N SER A 278 6.67 6.67 -6.93
CA SER A 278 6.62 7.36 -8.21
C SER A 278 6.36 6.35 -9.32
N LEU A 279 5.22 6.49 -9.98
CA LEU A 279 4.84 5.65 -11.11
C LEU A 279 5.45 6.18 -12.41
N GLU A 280 5.76 5.29 -13.33
CA GLU A 280 6.15 5.65 -14.70
C GLU A 280 5.09 6.56 -15.33
N PRO A 281 5.48 7.70 -15.95
CA PRO A 281 4.53 8.70 -16.48
C PRO A 281 3.51 8.13 -17.46
N ALA A 282 3.89 7.12 -18.25
CA ALA A 282 2.99 6.47 -19.21
C ALA A 282 1.80 5.74 -18.55
N PHE A 283 1.93 5.36 -17.26
CA PHE A 283 0.86 4.68 -16.53
C PHE A 283 -0.40 5.53 -16.41
N ALA A 284 -0.28 6.83 -16.20
CA ALA A 284 -1.43 7.73 -16.05
C ALA A 284 -2.32 7.74 -17.31
N GLY A 285 -1.72 7.89 -18.49
CA GLY A 285 -2.46 7.87 -19.75
C GLY A 285 -3.11 6.51 -20.04
N TRP A 286 -2.38 5.44 -19.76
CA TRP A 286 -2.91 4.08 -19.90
C TRP A 286 -4.11 3.84 -18.97
N LEU A 287 -4.01 4.25 -17.70
CA LEU A 287 -5.10 4.09 -16.73
C LEU A 287 -6.35 4.89 -17.16
N GLN A 288 -6.16 6.11 -17.63
CA GLN A 288 -7.25 6.96 -18.11
C GLN A 288 -7.99 6.32 -19.31
N GLU A 289 -7.23 5.77 -20.27
CA GLU A 289 -7.80 5.06 -21.42
C GLU A 289 -8.58 3.80 -20.99
N ARG A 290 -8.01 3.01 -20.07
CA ARG A 290 -8.69 1.80 -19.55
C ARG A 290 -9.98 2.14 -18.81
N LEU A 291 -10.01 3.21 -18.03
CA LEU A 291 -11.23 3.68 -17.36
C LEU A 291 -12.30 4.12 -18.37
N ALA A 292 -11.92 4.86 -19.40
CA ALA A 292 -12.84 5.28 -20.46
C ALA A 292 -13.45 4.05 -21.19
N ASN A 293 -12.62 3.06 -21.51
CA ASN A 293 -13.06 1.83 -22.17
C ASN A 293 -14.00 0.99 -21.28
N ALA A 294 -13.70 0.89 -19.97
CA ALA A 294 -14.56 0.20 -19.00
C ALA A 294 -15.96 0.84 -18.93
N ARG A 295 -16.03 2.17 -18.90
CA ARG A 295 -17.30 2.93 -18.91
C ARG A 295 -18.09 2.75 -20.20
N ALA A 296 -17.43 2.82 -21.35
CA ALA A 296 -18.06 2.59 -22.66
C ALA A 296 -18.62 1.17 -22.77
N GLY A 297 -17.91 0.18 -22.23
CA GLY A 297 -18.35 -1.21 -22.18
C GLY A 297 -19.55 -1.44 -21.24
N ALA A 298 -19.59 -0.75 -20.10
CA ALA A 298 -20.70 -0.81 -19.16
C ALA A 298 -21.98 -0.20 -19.74
N GLY A 299 -21.90 0.88 -20.51
CA GLY A 299 -23.04 1.49 -21.19
C GLY A 299 -23.67 0.62 -22.29
N ARG A 300 -22.93 -0.35 -22.82
CA ARG A 300 -23.45 -1.34 -23.79
C ARG A 300 -24.09 -2.57 -23.14
N ARG A 301 -23.81 -2.82 -21.87
CA ARG A 301 -24.46 -3.87 -21.07
C ARG A 301 -25.60 -3.19 -20.31
N GLY A 302 -26.77 -3.06 -20.92
CA GLY A 302 -28.00 -2.58 -20.26
C GLY A 302 -28.30 -3.37 -18.98
N PRO A 303 -29.24 -2.89 -18.13
CA PRO A 303 -29.55 -3.57 -16.87
C PRO A 303 -29.90 -5.02 -17.18
N ARG A 304 -29.06 -5.96 -16.75
CA ARG A 304 -29.42 -7.38 -16.80
C ARG A 304 -30.53 -7.55 -15.78
N ASP A 305 -31.70 -7.99 -16.27
CA ASP A 305 -32.82 -8.38 -15.44
C ASP A 305 -32.33 -9.20 -14.26
N GLN A 306 -32.61 -8.67 -13.07
CA GLN A 306 -32.47 -9.41 -11.83
C GLN A 306 -33.68 -10.33 -11.77
N THR A 307 -33.52 -11.57 -12.22
CA THR A 307 -34.37 -12.69 -11.85
C THR A 307 -33.64 -13.57 -10.85
#